data_7f55bd9282f3b998196386c6506b9943
#
_entry.id   7f55bd9282f3b998196386c6506b9943
#
_cell.length_a   1.000
_cell.length_b   1.000
_cell.length_c   1.000
_cell.angle_alpha   90.00
_cell.angle_beta   90.00
_cell.angle_gamma   90.00
#
_symmetry.space_group_name_H-M   'P 1'
#
loop_
_entity.id
_entity.type
_entity.pdbx_description
1 polymer ?
#
loop_
_entity_poly.entity_id
_entity_poly.type
_entity_poly.pdbx_seq_one_letter_code
_entity_poly.pdbx_strand_id
1 'polypeptide(L)'
;MGDHVFRRREAIPLFQDSDRLLRPANLPPEAAGRGWTVLESQSGFPFAVVSLLGRTFMKPMGNCPFHAADRALADIADRAKLIFLDFHAEATSERIGMGWHLDGRATAVFGTHTHVQTADERILPGGTAYISDLGMTGPHDGILGRKKEKVLSAMVTGMPTHFDVATADARLSGAIVTADTQTGRASAIERLSLPISPGTAGMPWPDGEPAAKNEEPETPEPAEPDDPAV
;
A
#
# COMPACT_ATOMS: atom_id res chain seq x y z
N MET A 1 -3.22 4.13 -0.63
CA MET A 1 -4.26 3.10 -0.70
C MET A 1 -4.52 2.77 -2.16
N GLY A 2 -4.89 1.52 -2.49
CA GLY A 2 -4.97 1.05 -3.88
C GLY A 2 -6.28 1.36 -4.61
N ASP A 3 -6.67 0.48 -5.52
CA ASP A 3 -7.84 0.59 -6.41
C ASP A 3 -9.20 0.48 -5.69
N HIS A 4 -9.21 0.03 -4.44
CA HIS A 4 -10.41 -0.02 -3.60
C HIS A 4 -10.65 1.22 -2.73
N VAL A 5 -9.89 2.30 -2.94
CA VAL A 5 -9.86 3.48 -2.08
C VAL A 5 -11.24 4.10 -1.79
N PHE A 6 -12.13 4.13 -2.78
CA PHE A 6 -13.49 4.68 -2.64
C PHE A 6 -14.59 3.62 -2.80
N ARG A 7 -14.29 2.35 -2.56
CA ARG A 7 -15.29 1.27 -2.63
C ARG A 7 -16.44 1.49 -1.65
N ARG A 8 -16.17 2.16 -0.52
CA ARG A 8 -17.16 2.56 0.47
C ARG A 8 -17.25 4.08 0.57
N ARG A 9 -18.45 4.64 0.40
CA ARG A 9 -18.67 6.10 0.42
C ARG A 9 -18.36 6.73 1.78
N GLU A 10 -18.51 5.96 2.86
CA GLU A 10 -18.23 6.37 4.24
C GLU A 10 -16.74 6.70 4.45
N ALA A 11 -15.86 6.20 3.59
CA ALA A 11 -14.44 6.52 3.65
C ALA A 11 -14.12 7.93 3.11
N ILE A 12 -14.99 8.54 2.30
CA ILE A 12 -14.70 9.82 1.63
C ILE A 12 -14.36 10.94 2.61
N PRO A 13 -15.12 11.19 3.68
CA PRO A 13 -14.78 12.21 4.66
C PRO A 13 -13.40 12.01 5.30
N LEU A 14 -13.02 10.76 5.58
CA LEU A 14 -11.70 10.45 6.17
C LEU A 14 -10.53 10.91 5.29
N PHE A 15 -10.67 10.83 3.96
CA PHE A 15 -9.67 11.33 3.02
C PHE A 15 -9.62 12.84 2.91
N GLN A 16 -10.73 13.52 3.21
CA GLN A 16 -10.79 14.98 3.22
C GLN A 16 -10.17 15.57 4.48
N ASP A 17 -10.38 14.91 5.62
CA ASP A 17 -10.04 15.42 6.94
C ASP A 17 -8.62 15.01 7.41
N SER A 18 -8.00 14.00 6.75
CA SER A 18 -6.67 13.50 7.14
C SER A 18 -5.60 13.81 6.11
N ASP A 19 -4.45 14.28 6.56
CA ASP A 19 -3.22 14.39 5.76
C ASP A 19 -2.41 13.10 5.72
N ARG A 20 -2.77 12.10 6.54
CA ARG A 20 -2.12 10.78 6.63
C ARG A 20 -2.79 9.70 5.78
N LEU A 21 -3.98 9.97 5.22
CA LEU A 21 -4.67 9.08 4.30
C LEU A 21 -4.49 9.56 2.86
N LEU A 22 -3.83 8.74 2.05
CA LEU A 22 -3.55 9.08 0.66
C LEU A 22 -4.38 8.22 -0.29
N ARG A 23 -4.99 8.86 -1.27
CA ARG A 23 -5.49 8.21 -2.48
C ARG A 23 -4.41 8.14 -3.55
N PRO A 24 -4.53 7.31 -4.60
CA PRO A 24 -3.61 7.40 -5.73
C PRO A 24 -3.57 8.80 -6.36
N ALA A 25 -2.35 9.35 -6.53
CA ALA A 25 -2.15 10.70 -7.05
C ALA A 25 -2.55 10.86 -8.52
N ASN A 26 -2.61 9.74 -9.26
CA ASN A 26 -3.03 9.72 -10.66
C ASN A 26 -4.55 9.57 -10.86
N LEU A 27 -5.36 9.52 -9.80
CA LEU A 27 -6.82 9.68 -9.92
C LEU A 27 -7.17 11.12 -10.36
N PRO A 28 -8.37 11.34 -10.92
CA PRO A 28 -8.84 12.67 -11.28
C PRO A 28 -8.66 13.68 -10.14
N PRO A 29 -8.33 14.96 -10.43
CA PRO A 29 -8.09 15.97 -9.41
C PRO A 29 -9.32 16.24 -8.52
N GLU A 30 -10.53 15.97 -9.02
CA GLU A 30 -11.80 16.11 -8.30
C GLU A 30 -12.02 15.01 -7.25
N ALA A 31 -11.22 13.91 -7.28
CA ALA A 31 -11.33 12.85 -6.29
C ALA A 31 -10.96 13.36 -4.90
N ALA A 32 -11.72 12.93 -3.89
CA ALA A 32 -11.52 13.36 -2.51
C ALA A 32 -10.12 12.99 -1.97
N GLY A 33 -9.56 13.85 -1.13
CA GLY A 33 -8.26 13.65 -0.51
C GLY A 33 -7.07 14.01 -1.40
N ARG A 34 -5.89 13.66 -0.95
CA ARG A 34 -4.60 14.01 -1.57
C ARG A 34 -3.83 12.76 -2.01
N GLY A 35 -2.99 12.89 -3.03
CA GLY A 35 -2.20 11.79 -3.56
C GLY A 35 -0.78 11.69 -2.99
N TRP A 36 -0.34 12.72 -2.29
CA TRP A 36 0.94 12.77 -1.60
C TRP A 36 0.86 13.71 -0.38
N THR A 37 1.79 13.53 0.54
CA THR A 37 1.93 14.37 1.73
C THR A 37 3.40 14.52 2.12
N VAL A 38 3.72 15.59 2.86
CA VAL A 38 5.00 15.74 3.55
C VAL A 38 4.71 15.78 5.03
N LEU A 39 5.37 14.90 5.76
CA LEU A 39 5.25 14.74 7.20
C LEU A 39 6.64 14.94 7.83
N GLU A 40 6.67 15.09 9.14
CA GLU A 40 7.88 15.13 9.93
C GLU A 40 8.05 13.83 10.72
N SER A 41 9.25 13.26 10.71
CA SER A 41 9.59 12.10 11.53
C SER A 41 9.73 12.49 13.00
N GLN A 42 9.74 11.50 13.90
CA GLN A 42 10.01 11.73 15.32
C GLN A 42 11.37 12.43 15.60
N SER A 43 12.32 12.26 14.67
CA SER A 43 13.64 12.92 14.76
C SER A 43 13.71 14.27 14.05
N GLY A 44 12.58 14.84 13.62
CA GLY A 44 12.50 16.16 13.00
C GLY A 44 12.89 16.21 11.52
N PHE A 45 13.04 15.08 10.84
CA PHE A 45 13.36 15.06 9.40
C PHE A 45 12.07 15.06 8.56
N PRO A 46 11.92 15.97 7.59
CA PRO A 46 10.80 15.95 6.66
C PRO A 46 10.93 14.76 5.70
N PHE A 47 9.83 14.06 5.49
CA PHE A 47 9.71 13.00 4.51
C PHE A 47 8.40 13.09 3.76
N ALA A 48 8.41 12.68 2.50
CA ALA A 48 7.22 12.63 1.66
C ALA A 48 6.78 11.19 1.40
N VAL A 49 5.47 11.01 1.30
CA VAL A 49 4.86 9.76 0.84
C VAL A 49 3.97 10.08 -0.36
N VAL A 50 4.11 9.28 -1.42
CA VAL A 50 3.32 9.38 -2.65
C VAL A 50 2.61 8.05 -2.88
N SER A 51 1.32 8.05 -3.20
CA SER A 51 0.59 6.85 -3.60
C SER A 51 0.22 6.95 -5.08
N LEU A 52 0.41 5.87 -5.83
CA LEU A 52 0.09 5.76 -7.26
C LEU A 52 -0.62 4.46 -7.58
N LEU A 53 -1.44 4.48 -8.62
CA LEU A 53 -2.16 3.33 -9.13
C LEU A 53 -1.63 2.95 -10.52
N GLY A 54 -1.29 1.68 -10.73
CA GLY A 54 -0.95 1.11 -12.03
C GLY A 54 -2.15 1.07 -12.97
N ARG A 55 -1.89 0.75 -14.23
CA ARG A 55 -2.92 0.70 -15.28
C ARG A 55 -2.94 -0.64 -16.03
N THR A 56 -1.78 -1.29 -16.10
CA THR A 56 -1.63 -2.55 -16.84
C THR A 56 -2.32 -3.68 -16.09
N PHE A 57 -3.30 -4.31 -16.72
CA PHE A 57 -4.15 -5.36 -16.17
C PHE A 57 -5.05 -4.92 -15.00
N MET A 58 -5.15 -3.62 -14.76
CA MET A 58 -6.04 -3.07 -13.74
C MET A 58 -7.23 -2.37 -14.39
N LYS A 59 -8.31 -2.18 -13.65
CA LYS A 59 -9.42 -1.34 -14.11
C LYS A 59 -8.89 0.08 -14.30
N PRO A 60 -9.09 0.71 -15.49
CA PRO A 60 -8.57 2.05 -15.75
C PRO A 60 -9.33 3.08 -14.90
N MET A 61 -8.72 3.54 -13.82
CA MET A 61 -9.29 4.55 -12.92
C MET A 61 -8.47 5.84 -12.90
N GLY A 62 -7.24 5.81 -13.44
CA GLY A 62 -6.30 6.91 -13.29
C GLY A 62 -5.57 7.31 -14.58
N ASN A 63 -4.98 8.50 -14.54
CA ASN A 63 -4.06 9.00 -15.54
C ASN A 63 -2.72 8.23 -15.51
N CYS A 64 -1.79 8.57 -16.43
CA CYS A 64 -0.47 7.96 -16.47
C CYS A 64 0.26 8.09 -15.11
N PRO A 65 0.62 6.98 -14.43
CA PRO A 65 1.26 7.03 -13.13
C PRO A 65 2.67 7.63 -13.20
N PHE A 66 3.40 7.44 -14.30
CA PHE A 66 4.75 8.02 -14.49
C PHE A 66 4.69 9.56 -14.53
N HIS A 67 3.78 10.13 -15.30
CA HIS A 67 3.58 11.58 -15.32
C HIS A 67 3.05 12.13 -14.00
N ALA A 68 2.25 11.34 -13.27
CA ALA A 68 1.78 11.74 -11.95
C ALA A 68 2.91 11.71 -10.90
N ALA A 69 3.82 10.72 -11.00
CA ALA A 69 5.03 10.69 -10.20
C ALA A 69 5.89 11.94 -10.44
N ASP A 70 6.15 12.28 -11.71
CA ASP A 70 6.94 13.45 -12.06
C ASP A 70 6.37 14.75 -11.47
N ARG A 71 5.05 14.93 -11.57
CA ARG A 71 4.37 16.10 -10.97
C ARG A 71 4.48 16.10 -9.45
N ALA A 72 4.20 14.97 -8.80
CA ALA A 72 4.29 14.88 -7.34
C ALA A 72 5.71 15.17 -6.84
N LEU A 73 6.74 14.63 -7.50
CA LEU A 73 8.12 14.90 -7.14
C LEU A 73 8.50 16.37 -7.36
N ALA A 74 8.01 17.01 -8.42
CA ALA A 74 8.24 18.45 -8.65
C ALA A 74 7.61 19.30 -7.53
N ASP A 75 6.41 18.96 -7.08
CA ASP A 75 5.71 19.66 -5.98
C ASP A 75 6.37 19.44 -4.61
N ILE A 76 7.12 18.34 -4.44
CA ILE A 76 7.81 17.95 -3.20
C ILE A 76 9.24 18.50 -3.13
N ALA A 77 9.91 18.78 -4.25
CA ALA A 77 11.35 18.93 -4.41
C ALA A 77 12.07 19.76 -3.32
N ASP A 78 11.49 20.91 -2.91
CA ASP A 78 12.08 21.80 -1.91
C ASP A 78 11.59 21.54 -0.48
N ARG A 79 10.73 20.53 -0.29
CA ARG A 79 10.04 20.25 0.97
C ARG A 79 10.58 19.02 1.71
N ALA A 80 11.04 18.01 0.99
CA ALA A 80 11.59 16.80 1.57
C ALA A 80 12.62 16.15 0.63
N LYS A 81 13.71 15.62 1.21
CA LYS A 81 14.70 14.80 0.50
C LYS A 81 14.35 13.31 0.56
N LEU A 82 13.74 12.87 1.66
CA LEU A 82 13.27 11.51 1.83
C LEU A 82 11.90 11.35 1.16
N ILE A 83 11.82 10.58 0.09
CA ILE A 83 10.59 10.38 -0.71
C ILE A 83 10.32 8.88 -0.83
N PHE A 84 9.18 8.45 -0.32
CA PHE A 84 8.71 7.07 -0.37
C PHE A 84 7.49 6.98 -1.29
N LEU A 85 7.52 6.05 -2.25
CA LEU A 85 6.45 5.90 -3.23
C LEU A 85 5.83 4.50 -3.15
N ASP A 86 4.53 4.44 -2.83
CA ASP A 86 3.68 3.25 -2.92
C ASP A 86 3.07 3.17 -4.31
N PHE A 87 3.43 2.13 -5.06
CA PHE A 87 2.91 1.87 -6.39
C PHE A 87 2.01 0.65 -6.40
N HIS A 88 0.72 0.88 -6.26
CA HIS A 88 -0.30 -0.17 -6.28
C HIS A 88 -0.58 -0.61 -7.71
N ALA A 89 0.00 -1.72 -8.15
CA ALA A 89 -0.05 -2.16 -9.55
C ALA A 89 -0.05 -3.69 -9.66
N GLU A 90 -0.71 -4.23 -10.68
CA GLU A 90 -0.71 -5.67 -10.99
C GLU A 90 0.58 -6.08 -11.72
N ALA A 91 0.91 -5.41 -12.83
CA ALA A 91 1.97 -5.85 -13.72
C ALA A 91 3.37 -5.62 -13.14
N THR A 92 4.17 -6.68 -13.03
CA THR A 92 5.57 -6.63 -12.58
C THR A 92 6.41 -5.69 -13.44
N SER A 93 6.18 -5.69 -14.78
CA SER A 93 6.89 -4.79 -15.70
C SER A 93 6.61 -3.31 -15.42
N GLU A 94 5.38 -2.96 -15.06
CA GLU A 94 5.02 -1.59 -14.73
C GLU A 94 5.66 -1.15 -13.40
N ARG A 95 5.72 -2.06 -12.40
CA ARG A 95 6.39 -1.83 -11.12
C ARG A 95 7.89 -1.61 -11.30
N ILE A 96 8.57 -2.51 -12.01
CA ILE A 96 10.01 -2.38 -12.31
C ILE A 96 10.27 -1.10 -13.10
N GLY A 97 9.40 -0.78 -14.09
CA GLY A 97 9.49 0.45 -14.86
C GLY A 97 9.41 1.70 -13.98
N MET A 98 8.52 1.73 -12.98
CA MET A 98 8.42 2.83 -12.03
C MET A 98 9.69 2.95 -11.17
N GLY A 99 10.25 1.83 -10.71
CA GLY A 99 11.52 1.83 -9.99
C GLY A 99 12.65 2.49 -10.80
N TRP A 100 12.83 2.07 -12.06
CA TRP A 100 13.83 2.66 -12.94
C TRP A 100 13.53 4.13 -13.31
N HIS A 101 12.27 4.50 -13.49
CA HIS A 101 11.87 5.86 -13.77
C HIS A 101 12.23 6.84 -12.63
N LEU A 102 12.20 6.34 -11.41
CA LEU A 102 12.45 7.14 -10.20
C LEU A 102 13.84 6.91 -9.59
N ASP A 103 14.70 6.12 -10.23
CA ASP A 103 16.04 5.83 -9.72
C ASP A 103 16.86 7.11 -9.54
N GLY A 104 17.35 7.33 -8.31
CA GLY A 104 18.06 8.54 -7.90
C GLY A 104 17.17 9.77 -7.62
N ARG A 105 15.81 9.61 -7.77
CA ARG A 105 14.83 10.68 -7.56
C ARG A 105 13.91 10.44 -6.36
N ALA A 106 13.81 9.19 -5.92
CA ALA A 106 13.08 8.78 -4.72
C ALA A 106 13.99 7.97 -3.80
N THR A 107 13.71 8.00 -2.50
CA THR A 107 14.40 7.17 -1.51
C THR A 107 14.05 5.71 -1.69
N ALA A 108 12.74 5.42 -1.84
CA ALA A 108 12.26 4.08 -2.07
C ALA A 108 11.02 4.06 -2.98
N VAL A 109 10.95 3.04 -3.83
CA VAL A 109 9.77 2.67 -4.60
C VAL A 109 9.42 1.23 -4.25
N PHE A 110 8.22 1.01 -3.72
CA PHE A 110 7.73 -0.30 -3.36
C PHE A 110 6.34 -0.54 -3.93
N GLY A 111 6.14 -1.75 -4.43
CA GLY A 111 4.85 -2.19 -4.96
C GLY A 111 3.94 -2.77 -3.88
N THR A 112 2.66 -2.74 -4.19
CA THR A 112 1.58 -3.38 -3.43
C THR A 112 0.56 -3.94 -4.42
N HIS A 113 -0.35 -4.78 -4.02
CA HIS A 113 -1.50 -5.34 -4.73
C HIS A 113 -1.56 -6.88 -4.69
N THR A 114 -0.47 -7.59 -4.98
CA THR A 114 -0.53 -9.05 -5.16
C THR A 114 -0.68 -9.82 -3.84
N HIS A 115 -0.55 -9.14 -2.71
CA HIS A 115 -0.58 -9.73 -1.36
C HIS A 115 0.59 -10.69 -1.05
N VAL A 116 1.49 -10.93 -2.00
CA VAL A 116 2.64 -11.82 -1.84
C VAL A 116 3.92 -11.00 -1.88
N GLN A 117 4.72 -11.08 -0.82
CA GLN A 117 6.01 -10.39 -0.76
C GLN A 117 6.97 -10.99 -1.77
N THR A 118 7.54 -10.14 -2.64
CA THR A 118 8.56 -10.55 -3.62
C THR A 118 9.96 -10.58 -3.00
N ALA A 119 10.91 -11.23 -3.66
CA ALA A 119 12.28 -11.45 -3.19
C ALA A 119 13.31 -10.70 -4.07
N ASP A 120 12.93 -9.54 -4.57
CA ASP A 120 13.70 -8.75 -5.53
C ASP A 120 14.17 -7.40 -4.96
N GLU A 121 14.17 -7.28 -3.63
CA GLU A 121 14.62 -6.07 -2.95
C GLU A 121 16.08 -5.75 -3.30
N ARG A 122 16.33 -4.49 -3.64
CA ARG A 122 17.67 -4.02 -4.04
C ARG A 122 17.79 -2.50 -3.98
N ILE A 123 19.02 -2.02 -3.99
CA ILE A 123 19.31 -0.62 -4.26
C ILE A 123 19.62 -0.49 -5.76
N LEU A 124 18.90 0.39 -6.43
CA LEU A 124 19.13 0.74 -7.82
C LEU A 124 20.37 1.63 -7.96
N PRO A 125 21.01 1.71 -9.15
CA PRO A 125 22.29 2.43 -9.34
C PRO A 125 22.26 3.91 -8.90
N GLY A 126 21.12 4.60 -9.03
CA GLY A 126 20.94 5.99 -8.58
C GLY A 126 20.73 6.15 -7.08
N GLY A 127 20.62 5.05 -6.34
CA GLY A 127 20.44 5.05 -4.88
C GLY A 127 19.00 4.97 -4.41
N THR A 128 18.08 4.53 -5.24
CA THR A 128 16.70 4.25 -4.85
C THR A 128 16.54 2.81 -4.36
N ALA A 129 15.97 2.61 -3.18
CA ALA A 129 15.57 1.28 -2.71
C ALA A 129 14.33 0.82 -3.50
N TYR A 130 14.31 -0.45 -3.91
CA TYR A 130 13.22 -1.01 -4.69
C TYR A 130 12.82 -2.41 -4.24
N ILE A 131 11.52 -2.69 -4.23
CA ILE A 131 10.93 -4.02 -4.13
C ILE A 131 9.61 -4.05 -4.91
N SER A 132 9.34 -5.14 -5.65
CA SER A 132 8.15 -5.26 -6.50
C SER A 132 6.85 -5.35 -5.72
N ASP A 133 6.81 -6.03 -4.57
CA ASP A 133 5.63 -6.07 -3.70
C ASP A 133 6.04 -6.29 -2.23
N LEU A 134 5.50 -5.45 -1.35
CA LEU A 134 5.74 -5.56 0.10
C LEU A 134 5.00 -6.75 0.74
N GLY A 135 4.03 -7.32 0.02
CA GLY A 135 3.16 -8.34 0.54
C GLY A 135 2.06 -7.80 1.45
N MET A 136 1.31 -8.70 2.01
CA MET A 136 0.14 -8.44 2.84
C MET A 136 0.50 -8.50 4.32
N THR A 137 0.06 -7.51 5.09
CA THR A 137 -0.04 -7.63 6.55
C THR A 137 -1.40 -8.23 6.88
N GLY A 138 -1.40 -9.43 7.45
CA GLY A 138 -2.63 -10.17 7.75
C GLY A 138 -2.43 -11.68 7.82
N PRO A 139 -3.52 -12.48 7.76
CA PRO A 139 -3.46 -13.92 7.90
C PRO A 139 -2.93 -14.60 6.64
N HIS A 140 -1.91 -15.47 6.81
CA HIS A 140 -1.25 -16.20 5.73
C HIS A 140 -1.68 -17.66 5.61
N ASP A 141 -2.36 -18.25 6.62
CA ASP A 141 -3.00 -19.56 6.46
C ASP A 141 -4.33 -19.42 5.70
N GLY A 142 -4.21 -19.15 4.40
CA GLY A 142 -5.34 -18.91 3.50
C GLY A 142 -4.87 -18.60 2.09
N ILE A 143 -5.81 -18.14 1.25
CA ILE A 143 -5.53 -17.67 -0.11
C ILE A 143 -5.74 -16.15 -0.11
N LEU A 144 -4.66 -15.40 -0.22
CA LEU A 144 -4.65 -13.93 -0.20
C LEU A 144 -5.47 -13.33 0.97
N GLY A 145 -5.34 -13.94 2.18
CA GLY A 145 -6.03 -13.49 3.38
C GLY A 145 -7.47 -14.02 3.53
N ARG A 146 -7.94 -14.86 2.62
CA ARG A 146 -9.27 -15.49 2.67
C ARG A 146 -9.18 -16.96 3.06
N LYS A 147 -10.23 -17.50 3.69
CA LYS A 147 -10.31 -18.94 4.03
C LYS A 147 -10.19 -19.81 2.78
N LYS A 148 -9.19 -20.69 2.75
CA LYS A 148 -8.79 -21.47 1.58
C LYS A 148 -9.88 -22.39 1.05
N GLU A 149 -10.74 -22.96 1.92
CA GLU A 149 -11.76 -23.94 1.54
C GLU A 149 -12.80 -23.34 0.58
N LYS A 150 -13.29 -22.13 0.89
CA LYS A 150 -14.28 -21.44 0.04
C LYS A 150 -13.66 -20.95 -1.26
N VAL A 151 -12.44 -20.39 -1.21
CA VAL A 151 -11.75 -19.92 -2.41
C VAL A 151 -11.47 -21.09 -3.36
N LEU A 152 -10.92 -22.19 -2.84
CA LEU A 152 -10.68 -23.40 -3.64
C LEU A 152 -11.97 -23.97 -4.22
N SER A 153 -13.06 -24.03 -3.43
CA SER A 153 -14.35 -24.48 -3.95
C SER A 153 -14.83 -23.63 -5.12
N ALA A 154 -14.75 -22.29 -5.01
CA ALA A 154 -15.13 -21.39 -6.10
C ALA A 154 -14.25 -21.59 -7.34
N MET A 155 -12.94 -21.72 -7.18
CA MET A 155 -12.00 -21.96 -8.30
C MET A 155 -12.25 -23.27 -9.01
N VAL A 156 -12.54 -24.35 -8.27
CA VAL A 156 -12.77 -25.70 -8.84
C VAL A 156 -14.13 -25.80 -9.51
N THR A 157 -15.15 -25.21 -8.91
CA THR A 157 -16.55 -25.37 -9.40
C THR A 157 -16.99 -24.25 -10.34
N GLY A 158 -16.29 -23.11 -10.37
CA GLY A 158 -16.74 -21.91 -11.07
C GLY A 158 -17.97 -21.23 -10.44
N MET A 159 -18.40 -21.69 -9.25
CA MET A 159 -19.61 -21.18 -8.59
C MET A 159 -19.25 -20.03 -7.64
N PRO A 160 -19.98 -18.90 -7.69
CA PRO A 160 -19.73 -17.76 -6.79
C PRO A 160 -20.01 -18.17 -5.33
N THR A 161 -19.16 -17.68 -4.43
CA THR A 161 -19.33 -17.86 -2.98
C THR A 161 -18.79 -16.65 -2.23
N HIS A 162 -19.24 -16.44 -1.01
CA HIS A 162 -18.70 -15.39 -0.13
C HIS A 162 -17.39 -15.86 0.50
N PHE A 163 -16.34 -15.02 0.39
CA PHE A 163 -15.02 -15.32 0.93
C PHE A 163 -14.85 -14.72 2.33
N ASP A 164 -14.82 -15.56 3.36
CA ASP A 164 -14.52 -15.15 4.72
C ASP A 164 -13.02 -14.82 4.88
N VAL A 165 -12.70 -13.91 5.79
CA VAL A 165 -11.32 -13.60 6.15
C VAL A 165 -10.71 -14.78 6.92
N ALA A 166 -9.48 -15.17 6.57
CA ALA A 166 -8.70 -16.15 7.34
C ALA A 166 -8.25 -15.52 8.68
N THR A 167 -7.89 -16.36 9.66
CA THR A 167 -7.56 -15.89 11.01
C THR A 167 -6.24 -16.42 11.56
N ALA A 168 -5.62 -17.40 10.88
CA ALA A 168 -4.41 -18.05 11.34
C ALA A 168 -3.14 -17.53 10.61
N ASP A 169 -1.98 -17.71 11.24
CA ASP A 169 -0.67 -17.27 10.75
C ASP A 169 -0.65 -15.77 10.35
N ALA A 170 -1.12 -14.91 11.25
CA ALA A 170 -1.06 -13.47 11.03
C ALA A 170 0.39 -12.98 11.00
N ARG A 171 0.76 -12.20 9.97
CA ARG A 171 2.11 -11.66 9.79
C ARG A 171 2.08 -10.18 9.48
N LEU A 172 3.10 -9.47 9.95
CA LEU A 172 3.47 -8.13 9.50
C LEU A 172 4.46 -8.25 8.35
N SER A 173 4.07 -7.79 7.16
CA SER A 173 4.97 -7.75 6.00
C SER A 173 5.31 -6.30 5.63
N GLY A 174 6.55 -6.07 5.19
CA GLY A 174 7.04 -4.74 4.82
C GLY A 174 8.50 -4.76 4.44
N ALA A 175 9.14 -3.61 4.48
CA ALA A 175 10.58 -3.45 4.30
C ALA A 175 11.16 -2.38 5.23
N ILE A 176 12.40 -2.56 5.64
CA ILE A 176 13.20 -1.56 6.34
C ILE A 176 14.17 -0.96 5.33
N VAL A 177 14.16 0.37 5.21
CA VAL A 177 15.05 1.10 4.31
C VAL A 177 15.98 1.99 5.14
N THR A 178 17.28 1.84 4.93
CA THR A 178 18.29 2.76 5.48
C THR A 178 18.63 3.80 4.43
N ALA A 179 18.51 5.08 4.78
CA ALA A 179 18.75 6.19 3.85
C ALA A 179 19.50 7.34 4.50
N ASP A 180 20.25 8.07 3.68
CA ASP A 180 20.91 9.30 4.06
C ASP A 180 19.91 10.47 4.03
N THR A 181 19.74 11.15 5.15
CA THR A 181 18.75 12.23 5.31
C THR A 181 19.11 13.51 4.55
N GLN A 182 20.37 13.69 4.16
CA GLN A 182 20.83 14.88 3.43
C GLN A 182 20.64 14.72 1.92
N THR A 183 20.85 13.51 1.41
CA THR A 183 20.76 13.23 -0.03
C THR A 183 19.45 12.55 -0.43
N GLY A 184 18.74 11.93 0.51
CA GLY A 184 17.57 11.10 0.26
C GLY A 184 17.90 9.72 -0.34
N ARG A 185 19.18 9.38 -0.54
CA ARG A 185 19.58 8.10 -1.14
C ARG A 185 19.54 6.97 -0.14
N ALA A 186 18.98 5.84 -0.56
CA ALA A 186 19.01 4.62 0.21
C ALA A 186 20.36 3.90 0.08
N SER A 187 20.81 3.31 1.18
CA SER A 187 22.02 2.48 1.26
C SER A 187 21.73 0.99 1.51
N ALA A 188 20.55 0.68 2.08
CA ALA A 188 20.11 -0.68 2.30
C ALA A 188 18.58 -0.79 2.24
N ILE A 189 18.12 -1.97 1.87
CA ILE A 189 16.72 -2.40 1.98
C ILE A 189 16.70 -3.84 2.46
N GLU A 190 15.84 -4.13 3.42
CA GLU A 190 15.67 -5.48 3.99
C GLU A 190 14.18 -5.79 4.09
N ARG A 191 13.77 -6.97 3.62
CA ARG A 191 12.40 -7.45 3.76
C ARG A 191 12.07 -7.78 5.21
N LEU A 192 10.85 -7.45 5.60
CA LEU A 192 10.30 -7.77 6.91
C LEU A 192 9.10 -8.71 6.72
N SER A 193 9.14 -9.87 7.39
CA SER A 193 7.99 -10.77 7.52
C SER A 193 8.00 -11.38 8.93
N LEU A 194 7.25 -10.77 9.84
CA LEU A 194 7.22 -11.15 11.26
C LEU A 194 5.88 -11.79 11.61
N PRO A 195 5.86 -12.96 12.28
CA PRO A 195 4.63 -13.50 12.82
C PRO A 195 4.10 -12.60 13.94
N ILE A 196 2.79 -12.38 13.93
CA ILE A 196 2.07 -11.64 14.98
C ILE A 196 1.55 -12.66 15.98
N SER A 197 2.10 -12.68 17.20
CA SER A 197 1.64 -13.58 18.26
C SER A 197 0.25 -13.15 18.76
N PRO A 198 -0.66 -14.12 19.05
CA PRO A 198 -1.88 -13.82 19.77
C PRO A 198 -1.52 -13.20 21.14
N GLY A 199 -2.00 -12.00 21.41
CA GLY A 199 -1.70 -11.26 22.65
C GLY A 199 -1.05 -9.90 22.42
N THR A 200 -0.54 -9.61 21.24
CA THR A 200 -0.12 -8.24 20.85
C THR A 200 -1.31 -7.35 20.45
N ALA A 201 -2.51 -7.92 20.33
CA ALA A 201 -3.74 -7.16 20.19
C ALA A 201 -4.01 -6.39 21.50
N GLY A 202 -3.77 -5.08 21.51
CA GLY A 202 -3.99 -4.22 22.66
C GLY A 202 -2.75 -3.51 23.20
N MET A 203 -1.58 -3.65 22.59
CA MET A 203 -0.49 -2.71 22.86
C MET A 203 -0.92 -1.31 22.41
N PRO A 204 -0.93 -0.31 23.32
CA PRO A 204 -1.24 1.06 22.93
C PRO A 204 -0.23 1.52 21.87
N TRP A 205 -0.73 2.19 20.84
CA TRP A 205 0.14 2.93 19.91
C TRP A 205 1.04 3.89 20.71
N PRO A 206 2.27 4.15 20.28
CA PRO A 206 3.22 4.98 21.01
C PRO A 206 2.69 6.36 21.42
N ASP A 207 1.62 6.82 20.79
CA ASP A 207 1.05 8.16 20.98
C ASP A 207 -0.20 8.19 21.91
N GLY A 208 -0.52 7.08 22.58
CA GLY A 208 -1.49 7.07 23.72
C GLY A 208 -2.97 7.23 23.35
N GLU A 209 -3.39 7.16 22.11
CA GLU A 209 -4.81 7.13 21.78
C GLU A 209 -5.40 5.72 22.01
N PRO A 210 -6.51 5.58 22.73
CA PRO A 210 -7.12 4.28 22.96
C PRO A 210 -7.69 3.72 21.66
N ALA A 211 -7.42 2.43 21.41
CA ALA A 211 -8.06 1.70 20.32
C ALA A 211 -9.58 1.90 20.40
N ALA A 212 -10.19 2.33 19.31
CA ALA A 212 -11.63 2.43 19.20
C ALA A 212 -12.28 1.10 19.64
N LYS A 213 -13.22 1.16 20.58
CA LYS A 213 -13.97 -0.02 20.99
C LYS A 213 -14.65 -0.59 19.76
N ASN A 214 -14.34 -1.84 19.42
CA ASN A 214 -15.09 -2.60 18.43
C ASN A 214 -16.52 -2.76 18.95
N GLU A 215 -17.44 -1.92 18.49
CA GLU A 215 -18.85 -2.23 18.55
C GLU A 215 -19.08 -3.38 17.58
N GLU A 216 -19.78 -4.40 18.03
CA GLU A 216 -20.12 -5.56 17.18
C GLU A 216 -20.82 -5.06 15.92
N PRO A 217 -20.43 -5.51 14.72
CA PRO A 217 -21.05 -5.06 13.50
C PRO A 217 -22.51 -5.52 13.46
N GLU A 218 -23.42 -4.56 13.35
CA GLU A 218 -24.79 -4.85 12.92
C GLU A 218 -24.76 -5.66 11.64
N THR A 219 -25.65 -6.62 11.53
CA THR A 219 -25.79 -7.56 10.42
C THR A 219 -25.75 -6.82 9.07
N PRO A 220 -24.85 -7.18 8.15
CA PRO A 220 -24.71 -6.46 6.89
C PRO A 220 -25.92 -6.68 5.98
N GLU A 221 -26.41 -5.60 5.38
CA GLU A 221 -27.25 -5.66 4.17
C GLU A 221 -26.58 -6.54 3.09
N PRO A 222 -27.37 -7.23 2.24
CA PRO A 222 -26.84 -8.14 1.23
C PRO A 222 -25.84 -7.41 0.32
N ALA A 223 -24.62 -7.91 0.29
CA ALA A 223 -23.54 -7.40 -0.51
C ALA A 223 -23.89 -7.45 -2.00
N GLU A 224 -23.69 -6.34 -2.72
CA GLU A 224 -23.59 -6.37 -4.18
C GLU A 224 -22.53 -7.40 -4.61
N PRO A 225 -22.73 -8.09 -5.75
CA PRO A 225 -21.86 -9.18 -6.15
C PRO A 225 -20.41 -8.72 -6.26
N ASP A 226 -19.53 -9.42 -5.54
CA ASP A 226 -18.11 -9.21 -5.62
C ASP A 226 -17.65 -9.39 -7.08
N ASP A 227 -16.95 -8.40 -7.61
CA ASP A 227 -16.24 -8.48 -8.87
C ASP A 227 -15.25 -9.67 -8.82
N PRO A 228 -15.30 -10.60 -9.75
CA PRO A 228 -14.41 -11.76 -9.76
C PRO A 228 -13.01 -11.33 -10.23
N ALA A 229 -12.25 -10.74 -9.32
CA ALA A 229 -10.83 -10.54 -9.51
C ALA A 229 -10.08 -11.60 -8.70
N VAL A 230 -9.86 -12.75 -9.31
CA VAL A 230 -8.75 -13.66 -9.05
C VAL A 230 -7.99 -13.83 -10.35
#